data_61eab4d89a9cfc70ad29196817790b4d
#
_entry.id   61eab4d89a9cfc70ad29196817790b4d
#
_cell.length_a   1.000
_cell.length_b   1.000
_cell.length_c   1.000
_cell.angle_alpha   90.00
_cell.angle_beta   90.00
_cell.angle_gamma   90.00
#
_symmetry.space_group_name_H-M   'P 1'
#
loop_
_entity.id
_entity.type
_entity.pdbx_description
1 polymer ?
#
loop_
_entity_poly.entity_id
_entity_poly.type
_entity_poly.pdbx_seq_one_letter_code
_entity_poly.pdbx_strand_id
1 'polypeptide(L)'
;GSSGSGASSSAAGSTSSSEPITVDLDAVTDVFLTTAGIPGDTVVAQVGDVDITAAELLYWVAYSADSMLSYYSTYFGITELPWDTEDASGVTLTQGTLDNALRTAALYALIPGIAEREGVTLSQDFQDTFADQLATMTEAMGGEDVMAMYLWQYPLTPELYTQLCESEDLNGQLQDKYFGENGTMKPTDADLLSYIQNDRKLYSVKHILLLTQDPETGEPLDEAAAAEKKAQAEDLLRQLRESSDPAALFDQLMNDYSEDTGLATNPDGYQAVEAGQMVPEFEEASLALE
;
A
#
# COMPACT_ATOMS: atom_id res chain seq x y z
N GLY A 1 64.52 17.15 13.93
CA GLY A 1 63.74 16.01 14.22
C GLY A 1 62.48 16.36 15.00
N SER A 2 61.32 16.13 14.51
CA SER A 2 60.15 15.89 15.35
C SER A 2 59.10 15.19 14.47
N SER A 3 58.91 13.95 14.80
CA SER A 3 57.96 13.04 14.22
C SER A 3 56.55 13.34 14.70
N GLY A 4 55.64 13.58 13.79
CA GLY A 4 54.22 13.67 14.05
C GLY A 4 53.53 12.38 13.62
N SER A 5 53.08 11.60 14.59
CA SER A 5 52.26 10.41 14.38
C SER A 5 50.84 10.82 14.02
N GLY A 6 50.39 10.50 12.81
CA GLY A 6 48.98 10.53 12.43
C GLY A 6 48.26 9.31 12.98
N ALA A 7 47.30 9.51 13.87
CA ALA A 7 46.42 8.47 14.34
C ALA A 7 45.28 8.29 13.31
N SER A 8 45.29 7.16 12.63
CA SER A 8 44.20 6.67 11.83
C SER A 8 43.14 6.09 12.78
N SER A 9 42.01 6.78 12.92
CA SER A 9 40.85 6.22 13.61
C SER A 9 40.06 5.37 12.61
N SER A 10 40.28 4.05 12.67
CA SER A 10 39.41 3.08 12.06
C SER A 10 38.07 3.03 12.85
N ALA A 11 37.03 3.56 12.29
CA ALA A 11 35.67 3.30 12.76
C ALA A 11 35.36 1.81 12.53
N ALA A 12 35.35 1.07 13.62
CA ALA A 12 34.87 -0.29 13.65
C ALA A 12 33.32 -0.22 13.50
N GLY A 13 32.85 -0.57 12.33
CA GLY A 13 31.44 -0.87 12.14
C GLY A 13 31.05 -2.08 12.99
N SER A 14 30.30 -1.87 14.05
CA SER A 14 29.67 -2.96 14.80
C SER A 14 28.52 -3.51 13.95
N THR A 15 28.77 -4.56 13.20
CA THR A 15 27.72 -5.46 12.73
C THR A 15 27.21 -6.20 13.95
N SER A 16 26.14 -5.72 14.58
CA SER A 16 25.40 -6.51 15.55
C SER A 16 24.64 -7.58 14.77
N SER A 17 25.22 -8.77 14.65
CA SER A 17 24.46 -9.97 14.36
C SER A 17 23.63 -10.25 15.61
N SER A 18 22.39 -9.74 15.65
CA SER A 18 21.41 -10.17 16.63
C SER A 18 21.11 -11.64 16.37
N GLU A 19 21.52 -12.51 17.28
CA GLU A 19 21.00 -13.89 17.27
C GLU A 19 19.47 -13.81 17.35
N PRO A 20 18.74 -14.69 16.64
CA PRO A 20 17.29 -14.70 16.71
C PRO A 20 16.87 -14.87 18.18
N ILE A 21 16.05 -13.94 18.66
CA ILE A 21 15.51 -14.00 20.02
C ILE A 21 14.55 -15.18 20.06
N THR A 22 14.92 -16.25 20.76
CA THR A 22 14.02 -17.37 21.03
C THR A 22 13.20 -17.02 22.28
N VAL A 23 11.90 -16.79 22.09
CA VAL A 23 10.95 -16.54 23.19
C VAL A 23 10.29 -17.87 23.58
N ASP A 24 10.30 -18.18 24.87
CA ASP A 24 9.49 -19.26 25.42
C ASP A 24 8.04 -18.76 25.52
N LEU A 25 7.21 -19.16 24.56
CA LEU A 25 5.83 -18.69 24.44
C LEU A 25 4.96 -19.10 25.65
N ASP A 26 5.28 -20.22 26.32
CA ASP A 26 4.56 -20.66 27.52
C ASP A 26 4.84 -19.75 28.74
N ALA A 27 5.92 -18.96 28.69
CA ALA A 27 6.31 -18.02 29.74
C ALA A 27 5.82 -16.59 29.47
N VAL A 28 5.24 -16.31 28.30
CA VAL A 28 4.78 -14.96 27.94
C VAL A 28 3.49 -14.63 28.68
N THR A 29 3.53 -13.61 29.54
CA THR A 29 2.36 -13.07 30.25
C THR A 29 1.89 -11.74 29.66
N ASP A 30 2.76 -11.03 28.97
CA ASP A 30 2.51 -9.79 28.21
C ASP A 30 3.40 -9.81 26.98
N VAL A 31 2.77 -9.97 25.81
CA VAL A 31 3.48 -10.03 24.53
C VAL A 31 4.19 -8.71 24.20
N PHE A 32 3.60 -7.57 24.60
CA PHE A 32 4.16 -6.25 24.34
C PHE A 32 5.41 -5.98 25.19
N LEU A 33 5.34 -6.35 26.48
CA LEU A 33 6.53 -6.29 27.34
C LEU A 33 7.65 -7.20 26.84
N THR A 34 7.31 -8.38 26.35
CA THR A 34 8.26 -9.38 25.86
C THR A 34 8.92 -8.93 24.54
N THR A 35 8.14 -8.36 23.60
CA THR A 35 8.63 -7.99 22.27
C THR A 35 9.22 -6.58 22.19
N ALA A 36 8.62 -5.61 22.89
CA ALA A 36 9.00 -4.21 22.82
C ALA A 36 9.56 -3.63 24.12
N GLY A 37 9.53 -4.40 25.22
CA GLY A 37 10.00 -3.92 26.53
C GLY A 37 9.07 -2.92 27.22
N ILE A 38 7.83 -2.78 26.72
CA ILE A 38 6.81 -1.84 27.24
C ILE A 38 5.55 -2.64 27.54
N PRO A 39 4.98 -2.56 28.78
CA PRO A 39 3.68 -3.17 29.05
C PRO A 39 2.58 -2.69 28.11
N GLY A 40 1.71 -3.60 27.65
CA GLY A 40 0.70 -3.30 26.66
C GLY A 40 -0.30 -2.21 27.05
N ASP A 41 -0.59 -2.08 28.35
CA ASP A 41 -1.50 -1.07 28.93
C ASP A 41 -0.87 0.32 29.13
N THR A 42 0.42 0.48 28.83
CA THR A 42 1.11 1.77 28.95
C THR A 42 0.54 2.78 27.96
N VAL A 43 0.10 3.93 28.44
CA VAL A 43 -0.33 5.05 27.60
C VAL A 43 0.92 5.67 26.93
N VAL A 44 0.99 5.60 25.62
CA VAL A 44 2.14 6.09 24.83
C VAL A 44 1.82 7.36 24.04
N ALA A 45 0.54 7.63 23.80
CA ALA A 45 0.08 8.84 23.13
C ALA A 45 -1.34 9.19 23.57
N GLN A 46 -1.82 10.37 23.20
CA GLN A 46 -3.18 10.82 23.47
C GLN A 46 -3.70 11.64 22.27
N VAL A 47 -4.97 11.42 21.92
CA VAL A 47 -5.66 12.20 20.89
C VAL A 47 -6.95 12.78 21.49
N GLY A 48 -6.98 14.10 21.72
CA GLY A 48 -8.04 14.72 22.54
C GLY A 48 -8.00 14.15 23.96
N ASP A 49 -9.12 13.57 24.39
CA ASP A 49 -9.26 12.92 25.70
C ASP A 49 -9.14 11.37 25.64
N VAL A 50 -8.73 10.83 24.48
CA VAL A 50 -8.60 9.39 24.25
C VAL A 50 -7.14 8.98 24.35
N ASP A 51 -6.85 8.04 25.24
CA ASP A 51 -5.52 7.46 25.39
C ASP A 51 -5.25 6.42 24.29
N ILE A 52 -4.02 6.35 23.84
CA ILE A 52 -3.50 5.32 22.93
C ILE A 52 -2.49 4.50 23.73
N THR A 53 -2.72 3.22 23.81
CA THR A 53 -1.89 2.28 24.55
C THR A 53 -0.72 1.78 23.71
N ALA A 54 0.31 1.23 24.36
CA ALA A 54 1.42 0.58 23.69
C ALA A 54 0.94 -0.61 22.84
N ALA A 55 -0.06 -1.37 23.33
CA ALA A 55 -0.64 -2.48 22.58
C ALA A 55 -1.21 -2.03 21.24
N GLU A 56 -2.04 -0.98 21.23
CA GLU A 56 -2.63 -0.42 20.01
C GLU A 56 -1.56 0.09 19.04
N LEU A 57 -0.58 0.85 19.53
CA LEU A 57 0.47 1.38 18.67
C LEU A 57 1.35 0.27 18.10
N LEU A 58 1.79 -0.68 18.91
CA LEU A 58 2.70 -1.77 18.48
C LEU A 58 2.04 -2.70 17.46
N TYR A 59 0.75 -2.96 17.58
CA TYR A 59 0.00 -3.68 16.55
C TYR A 59 0.11 -2.96 15.19
N TRP A 60 -0.16 -1.65 15.14
CA TRP A 60 -0.11 -0.89 13.90
C TRP A 60 1.31 -0.72 13.35
N VAL A 61 2.33 -0.68 14.22
CA VAL A 61 3.74 -0.71 13.80
C VAL A 61 4.06 -2.03 13.11
N ALA A 62 3.70 -3.16 13.73
CA ALA A 62 3.93 -4.49 13.16
C ALA A 62 3.16 -4.68 11.85
N TYR A 63 1.90 -4.30 11.80
CA TYR A 63 1.08 -4.36 10.59
C TYR A 63 1.67 -3.53 9.44
N SER A 64 2.10 -2.30 9.73
CA SER A 64 2.72 -1.43 8.71
C SER A 64 4.04 -2.00 8.21
N ALA A 65 4.87 -2.54 9.12
CA ALA A 65 6.14 -3.15 8.78
C ALA A 65 5.97 -4.41 7.91
N ASP A 66 5.04 -5.28 8.28
CA ASP A 66 4.75 -6.52 7.54
C ASP A 66 4.17 -6.22 6.15
N SER A 67 3.22 -5.30 6.06
CA SER A 67 2.64 -4.86 4.79
C SER A 67 3.69 -4.28 3.85
N MET A 68 4.61 -3.48 4.38
CA MET A 68 5.70 -2.89 3.63
C MET A 68 6.70 -3.96 3.18
N LEU A 69 7.11 -4.86 4.07
CA LEU A 69 8.01 -5.97 3.73
C LEU A 69 7.42 -6.87 2.65
N SER A 70 6.14 -7.20 2.76
CA SER A 70 5.40 -7.99 1.77
C SER A 70 5.40 -7.31 0.40
N TYR A 71 5.13 -6.01 0.35
CA TYR A 71 5.18 -5.22 -0.89
C TYR A 71 6.58 -5.22 -1.51
N TYR A 72 7.60 -4.87 -0.73
CA TYR A 72 8.99 -4.80 -1.22
C TYR A 72 9.54 -6.18 -1.61
N SER A 73 9.15 -7.24 -0.89
CA SER A 73 9.52 -8.62 -1.23
C SER A 73 8.91 -9.05 -2.57
N THR A 74 7.63 -8.75 -2.77
CA THR A 74 6.89 -9.17 -3.97
C THR A 74 7.38 -8.47 -5.23
N TYR A 75 7.61 -7.15 -5.15
CA TYR A 75 7.92 -6.35 -6.34
C TYR A 75 9.42 -6.13 -6.56
N PHE A 76 10.24 -6.19 -5.53
CA PHE A 76 11.67 -5.84 -5.60
C PHE A 76 12.60 -6.94 -5.10
N GLY A 77 12.06 -8.07 -4.59
CA GLY A 77 12.85 -9.17 -4.04
C GLY A 77 13.61 -8.80 -2.75
N ILE A 78 13.20 -7.74 -2.06
CA ILE A 78 13.81 -7.27 -0.81
C ILE A 78 13.25 -8.09 0.34
N THR A 79 14.13 -8.72 1.13
CA THR A 79 13.76 -9.58 2.27
C THR A 79 14.01 -8.93 3.62
N GLU A 80 14.65 -7.76 3.66
CA GLU A 80 14.93 -6.98 4.85
C GLU A 80 14.79 -5.49 4.53
N LEU A 81 13.96 -4.79 5.29
CA LEU A 81 13.70 -3.37 5.05
C LEU A 81 14.87 -2.50 5.54
N PRO A 82 15.26 -1.48 4.77
CA PRO A 82 16.36 -0.59 5.12
C PRO A 82 15.90 0.52 6.09
N TRP A 83 15.65 0.15 7.34
CA TRP A 83 15.00 0.97 8.38
C TRP A 83 15.61 2.35 8.60
N ASP A 84 16.95 2.47 8.48
CA ASP A 84 17.71 3.70 8.70
C ASP A 84 17.88 4.55 7.42
N THR A 85 17.31 4.13 6.30
CA THR A 85 17.40 4.88 5.04
C THR A 85 16.43 6.07 5.10
N GLU A 86 16.96 7.24 4.79
CA GLU A 86 16.20 8.49 4.69
C GLU A 86 15.61 8.65 3.28
N ASP A 87 14.40 9.19 3.23
CA ASP A 87 13.77 9.64 1.98
C ASP A 87 14.31 11.01 1.55
N ALA A 88 13.76 11.58 0.47
CA ALA A 88 14.14 12.88 -0.05
C ALA A 88 13.87 14.06 0.92
N SER A 89 13.06 13.87 1.94
CA SER A 89 12.75 14.84 3.00
C SER A 89 13.63 14.69 4.25
N GLY A 90 14.49 13.66 4.30
CA GLY A 90 15.35 13.34 5.43
C GLY A 90 14.63 12.55 6.54
N VAL A 91 13.48 11.93 6.22
CA VAL A 91 12.74 11.09 7.15
C VAL A 91 13.17 9.63 6.94
N THR A 92 13.57 8.95 8.02
CA THR A 92 13.92 7.52 7.93
C THR A 92 12.69 6.66 7.74
N LEU A 93 12.86 5.47 7.16
CA LEU A 93 11.79 4.49 7.01
C LEU A 93 11.16 4.14 8.39
N THR A 94 12.00 3.99 9.43
CA THR A 94 11.55 3.82 10.82
C THR A 94 10.62 4.93 11.25
N GLN A 95 11.02 6.20 11.09
CA GLN A 95 10.21 7.34 11.51
C GLN A 95 8.90 7.41 10.74
N GLY A 96 8.94 7.23 9.42
CA GLY A 96 7.74 7.21 8.58
C GLY A 96 6.75 6.10 8.96
N THR A 97 7.27 4.91 9.29
CA THR A 97 6.45 3.78 9.76
C THR A 97 5.80 4.08 11.11
N LEU A 98 6.55 4.64 12.07
CA LEU A 98 6.02 5.02 13.38
C LEU A 98 4.96 6.12 13.27
N ASP A 99 5.19 7.14 12.46
CA ASP A 99 4.23 8.24 12.25
C ASP A 99 2.93 7.72 11.60
N ASN A 100 3.03 6.82 10.64
CA ASN A 100 1.86 6.19 10.03
C ASN A 100 1.09 5.31 11.01
N ALA A 101 1.79 4.47 11.75
CA ALA A 101 1.21 3.60 12.78
C ALA A 101 0.48 4.42 13.86
N LEU A 102 1.10 5.50 14.33
CA LEU A 102 0.49 6.38 15.33
C LEU A 102 -0.79 7.07 14.80
N ARG A 103 -0.79 7.51 13.56
CA ARG A 103 -2.00 8.09 12.92
C ARG A 103 -3.11 7.07 12.83
N THR A 104 -2.79 5.83 12.47
CA THR A 104 -3.78 4.76 12.34
C THR A 104 -4.30 4.35 13.71
N ALA A 105 -3.44 4.17 14.71
CA ALA A 105 -3.84 3.91 16.09
C ALA A 105 -4.79 5.00 16.63
N ALA A 106 -4.44 6.29 16.40
CA ALA A 106 -5.27 7.41 16.79
C ALA A 106 -6.65 7.39 16.10
N LEU A 107 -6.70 7.05 14.81
CA LEU A 107 -7.95 6.93 14.08
C LEU A 107 -8.84 5.85 14.69
N TYR A 108 -8.29 4.64 14.90
CA TYR A 108 -9.06 3.53 15.45
C TYR A 108 -9.49 3.77 16.90
N ALA A 109 -8.68 4.42 17.72
CA ALA A 109 -9.04 4.81 19.08
C ALA A 109 -10.21 5.83 19.12
N LEU A 110 -10.34 6.67 18.09
CA LEU A 110 -11.44 7.66 18.02
C LEU A 110 -12.76 7.08 17.51
N ILE A 111 -12.75 6.00 16.73
CA ILE A 111 -13.96 5.44 16.08
C ILE A 111 -15.09 5.16 17.06
N PRO A 112 -14.89 4.47 18.21
CA PRO A 112 -15.97 4.18 19.16
C PRO A 112 -16.64 5.47 19.70
N GLY A 113 -15.84 6.46 20.08
CA GLY A 113 -16.36 7.74 20.58
C GLY A 113 -17.07 8.56 19.51
N ILE A 114 -16.63 8.48 18.25
CA ILE A 114 -17.33 9.09 17.12
C ILE A 114 -18.67 8.38 16.87
N ALA A 115 -18.67 7.04 16.85
CA ALA A 115 -19.88 6.25 16.66
C ALA A 115 -20.93 6.54 17.74
N GLU A 116 -20.53 6.58 19.02
CA GLU A 116 -21.41 6.94 20.13
C GLU A 116 -22.02 8.33 19.95
N ARG A 117 -21.21 9.34 19.66
CA ARG A 117 -21.66 10.73 19.42
C ARG A 117 -22.64 10.82 18.26
N GLU A 118 -22.40 10.04 17.23
CA GLU A 118 -23.23 10.00 16.02
C GLU A 118 -24.45 9.06 16.14
N GLY A 119 -24.60 8.35 17.25
CA GLY A 119 -25.67 7.38 17.45
C GLY A 119 -25.58 6.17 16.53
N VAL A 120 -24.35 5.80 16.14
CA VAL A 120 -24.02 4.62 15.33
C VAL A 120 -23.68 3.46 16.27
N THR A 121 -24.18 2.28 15.98
CA THR A 121 -23.92 1.05 16.72
C THR A 121 -23.37 -0.02 15.80
N LEU A 122 -22.80 -1.07 16.36
CA LEU A 122 -22.40 -2.26 15.62
C LEU A 122 -23.55 -2.76 14.74
N SER A 123 -23.23 -3.24 13.56
CA SER A 123 -24.22 -3.82 12.64
C SER A 123 -24.92 -5.01 13.28
N GLN A 124 -26.15 -5.29 12.87
CA GLN A 124 -26.90 -6.45 13.38
C GLN A 124 -26.17 -7.76 13.02
N ASP A 125 -25.60 -7.83 11.82
CA ASP A 125 -24.83 -8.98 11.36
C ASP A 125 -23.62 -9.25 12.26
N PHE A 126 -22.84 -8.21 12.60
CA PHE A 126 -21.71 -8.33 13.52
C PHE A 126 -22.15 -8.82 14.90
N GLN A 127 -23.21 -8.24 15.46
CA GLN A 127 -23.74 -8.62 16.76
C GLN A 127 -24.23 -10.08 16.79
N ASP A 128 -24.82 -10.55 15.70
CA ASP A 128 -25.41 -11.90 15.62
C ASP A 128 -24.37 -12.98 15.33
N THR A 129 -23.25 -12.65 14.66
CA THR A 129 -22.34 -13.67 14.09
C THR A 129 -20.92 -13.65 14.66
N PHE A 130 -20.40 -12.50 15.09
CA PHE A 130 -18.97 -12.36 15.44
C PHE A 130 -18.52 -13.32 16.54
N ALA A 131 -19.30 -13.45 17.64
CA ALA A 131 -18.94 -14.32 18.75
C ALA A 131 -18.86 -15.80 18.34
N ASP A 132 -19.80 -16.26 17.50
CA ASP A 132 -19.83 -17.63 17.00
C ASP A 132 -18.69 -17.88 15.99
N GLN A 133 -18.39 -16.90 15.15
CA GLN A 133 -17.25 -16.96 14.20
C GLN A 133 -15.92 -17.03 14.96
N LEU A 134 -15.73 -16.19 15.98
CA LEU A 134 -14.53 -16.19 16.81
C LEU A 134 -14.35 -17.50 17.55
N ALA A 135 -15.44 -18.04 18.16
CA ALA A 135 -15.43 -19.33 18.84
C ALA A 135 -15.08 -20.48 17.86
N THR A 136 -15.68 -20.49 16.66
CA THR A 136 -15.40 -21.49 15.62
C THR A 136 -13.94 -21.42 15.18
N MET A 137 -13.39 -20.23 14.97
CA MET A 137 -11.99 -20.02 14.59
C MET A 137 -11.06 -20.51 15.71
N THR A 138 -11.36 -20.16 16.95
CA THR A 138 -10.58 -20.58 18.13
C THR A 138 -10.57 -22.11 18.28
N GLU A 139 -11.69 -22.77 18.11
CA GLU A 139 -11.79 -24.23 18.14
C GLU A 139 -11.00 -24.88 16.99
N ALA A 140 -11.13 -24.33 15.78
CA ALA A 140 -10.42 -24.82 14.60
C ALA A 140 -8.89 -24.69 14.72
N MET A 141 -8.41 -23.70 15.46
CA MET A 141 -6.98 -23.51 15.76
C MET A 141 -6.46 -24.45 16.84
N GLY A 142 -7.33 -25.04 17.67
CA GLY A 142 -6.95 -25.96 18.75
C GLY A 142 -7.16 -25.39 20.14
N GLY A 143 -7.91 -24.29 20.30
CA GLY A 143 -8.31 -23.69 21.55
C GLY A 143 -7.72 -22.32 21.81
N GLU A 144 -8.13 -21.72 22.93
CA GLU A 144 -7.81 -20.32 23.29
C GLU A 144 -6.30 -20.06 23.41
N ASP A 145 -5.54 -20.98 24.01
CA ASP A 145 -4.08 -20.82 24.15
C ASP A 145 -3.39 -20.78 22.78
N VAL A 146 -3.79 -21.63 21.84
CA VAL A 146 -3.22 -21.67 20.48
C VAL A 146 -3.62 -20.43 19.69
N MET A 147 -4.85 -19.98 19.84
CA MET A 147 -5.33 -18.74 19.24
C MET A 147 -4.53 -17.54 19.78
N ALA A 148 -4.32 -17.44 21.09
CA ALA A 148 -3.52 -16.38 21.69
C ALA A 148 -2.08 -16.38 21.15
N MET A 149 -1.42 -17.55 21.08
CA MET A 149 -0.06 -17.67 20.53
C MET A 149 -0.01 -17.27 19.04
N TYR A 150 -1.03 -17.56 18.28
CA TYR A 150 -1.12 -17.14 16.87
C TYR A 150 -1.22 -15.62 16.76
N LEU A 151 -2.07 -15.00 17.57
CA LEU A 151 -2.23 -13.54 17.60
C LEU A 151 -0.95 -12.81 18.03
N TRP A 152 -0.16 -13.40 18.93
CA TRP A 152 1.10 -12.81 19.39
C TRP A 152 2.14 -12.62 18.29
N GLN A 153 2.03 -13.33 17.17
CA GLN A 153 2.89 -13.10 15.99
C GLN A 153 2.69 -11.69 15.41
N TYR A 154 1.54 -11.08 15.69
CA TYR A 154 1.16 -9.75 15.20
C TYR A 154 1.04 -8.71 16.33
N PRO A 155 1.84 -8.79 17.40
CA PRO A 155 1.62 -8.18 18.73
C PRO A 155 0.15 -7.87 19.01
N LEU A 156 -0.68 -8.92 19.13
CA LEU A 156 -2.12 -8.82 19.24
C LEU A 156 -2.60 -9.75 20.34
N THR A 157 -3.55 -9.29 21.17
CA THR A 157 -4.25 -10.14 22.13
C THR A 157 -5.68 -10.42 21.65
N PRO A 158 -6.38 -11.45 22.16
CA PRO A 158 -7.76 -11.70 21.81
C PRO A 158 -8.69 -10.49 22.08
N GLU A 159 -8.43 -9.74 23.15
CA GLU A 159 -9.19 -8.54 23.51
C GLU A 159 -8.95 -7.42 22.50
N LEU A 160 -7.68 -7.15 22.15
CA LEU A 160 -7.35 -6.12 21.16
C LEU A 160 -7.86 -6.51 19.76
N TYR A 161 -7.81 -7.81 19.42
CA TYR A 161 -8.40 -8.30 18.17
C TYR A 161 -9.90 -8.01 18.10
N THR A 162 -10.63 -8.32 19.18
CA THR A 162 -12.08 -8.02 19.27
C THR A 162 -12.35 -6.53 19.12
N GLN A 163 -11.60 -5.68 19.84
CA GLN A 163 -11.74 -4.23 19.78
C GLN A 163 -11.48 -3.67 18.35
N LEU A 164 -10.49 -4.22 17.66
CA LEU A 164 -10.22 -3.83 16.27
C LEU A 164 -11.34 -4.24 15.32
N CYS A 165 -11.90 -5.46 15.48
CA CYS A 165 -13.04 -5.90 14.68
C CYS A 165 -14.29 -5.06 14.93
N GLU A 166 -14.59 -4.71 16.18
CA GLU A 166 -15.67 -3.81 16.55
C GLU A 166 -15.47 -2.40 15.94
N SER A 167 -14.25 -1.87 16.02
CA SER A 167 -13.93 -0.57 15.44
C SER A 167 -14.06 -0.58 13.93
N GLU A 168 -13.71 -1.68 13.26
CA GLU A 168 -13.85 -1.82 11.80
C GLU A 168 -15.33 -1.83 11.39
N ASP A 169 -16.17 -2.60 12.09
CA ASP A 169 -17.62 -2.60 11.82
C ASP A 169 -18.23 -1.21 12.07
N LEU A 170 -17.92 -0.57 13.19
CA LEU A 170 -18.37 0.80 13.49
C LEU A 170 -17.93 1.80 12.42
N ASN A 171 -16.69 1.68 11.92
CA ASN A 171 -16.19 2.50 10.82
C ASN A 171 -17.03 2.29 9.56
N GLY A 172 -17.35 1.04 9.21
CA GLY A 172 -18.22 0.70 8.09
C GLY A 172 -19.60 1.35 8.22
N GLN A 173 -20.22 1.26 9.43
CA GLN A 173 -21.51 1.89 9.70
C GLN A 173 -21.46 3.44 9.62
N LEU A 174 -20.36 4.06 10.07
CA LEU A 174 -20.13 5.50 9.92
C LEU A 174 -19.98 5.90 8.47
N GLN A 175 -19.21 5.11 7.70
CA GLN A 175 -19.06 5.34 6.26
C GLN A 175 -20.39 5.23 5.53
N ASP A 176 -21.22 4.22 5.84
CA ASP A 176 -22.54 4.08 5.23
C ASP A 176 -23.47 5.24 5.61
N LYS A 177 -23.46 5.66 6.86
CA LYS A 177 -24.23 6.82 7.34
C LYS A 177 -23.90 8.11 6.60
N TYR A 178 -22.63 8.33 6.29
CA TYR A 178 -22.19 9.58 5.66
C TYR A 178 -22.15 9.49 4.14
N PHE A 179 -21.64 8.38 3.58
CA PHE A 179 -21.30 8.25 2.16
C PHE A 179 -22.08 7.16 1.44
N GLY A 180 -22.87 6.33 2.15
CA GLY A 180 -23.71 5.29 1.59
C GLY A 180 -24.80 5.84 0.65
N GLU A 181 -25.66 4.98 0.13
CA GLU A 181 -26.67 5.35 -0.87
C GLU A 181 -27.54 6.54 -0.44
N ASN A 182 -27.90 6.60 0.85
CA ASN A 182 -28.68 7.68 1.46
C ASN A 182 -27.85 8.56 2.40
N GLY A 183 -26.54 8.52 2.27
CA GLY A 183 -25.61 9.22 3.14
C GLY A 183 -25.71 10.74 3.04
N THR A 184 -25.52 11.41 4.19
CA THR A 184 -25.65 12.87 4.28
C THR A 184 -24.52 13.63 3.58
N MET A 185 -23.40 12.95 3.31
CA MET A 185 -22.21 13.50 2.64
C MET A 185 -21.87 12.74 1.36
N LYS A 186 -22.84 12.00 0.80
CA LYS A 186 -22.64 11.29 -0.47
C LYS A 186 -22.21 12.27 -1.55
N PRO A 187 -21.07 12.05 -2.21
CA PRO A 187 -20.64 12.91 -3.29
C PRO A 187 -21.62 12.82 -4.47
N THR A 188 -21.84 13.94 -5.12
CA THR A 188 -22.58 13.95 -6.38
C THR A 188 -21.72 13.42 -7.53
N ASP A 189 -22.35 13.04 -8.64
CA ASP A 189 -21.61 12.64 -9.85
C ASP A 189 -20.66 13.78 -10.33
N ALA A 190 -21.04 15.03 -10.11
CA ALA A 190 -20.21 16.19 -10.44
C ALA A 190 -18.98 16.29 -9.52
N ASP A 191 -19.13 16.00 -8.22
CA ASP A 191 -18.01 15.97 -7.28
C ASP A 191 -17.05 14.83 -7.63
N LEU A 192 -17.58 13.64 -7.95
CA LEU A 192 -16.78 12.49 -8.37
C LEU A 192 -16.02 12.78 -9.67
N LEU A 193 -16.70 13.37 -10.65
CA LEU A 193 -16.07 13.75 -11.92
C LEU A 193 -14.97 14.79 -11.70
N SER A 194 -15.24 15.81 -10.87
CA SER A 194 -14.25 16.83 -10.51
C SER A 194 -13.02 16.21 -9.82
N TYR A 195 -13.23 15.32 -8.87
CA TYR A 195 -12.14 14.61 -8.19
C TYR A 195 -11.30 13.77 -9.16
N ILE A 196 -11.96 12.99 -10.03
CA ILE A 196 -11.27 12.17 -11.04
C ILE A 196 -10.42 13.05 -11.97
N GLN A 197 -10.97 14.16 -12.45
CA GLN A 197 -10.32 15.03 -13.44
C GLN A 197 -9.22 15.92 -12.84
N ASN A 198 -9.45 16.47 -11.66
CA ASN A 198 -8.60 17.53 -11.11
C ASN A 198 -7.63 17.02 -10.03
N ASP A 199 -8.07 16.10 -9.18
CA ASP A 199 -7.25 15.61 -8.06
C ASP A 199 -6.49 14.34 -8.44
N ARG A 200 -7.18 13.34 -8.99
CA ARG A 200 -6.55 12.07 -9.40
C ARG A 200 -5.92 12.15 -10.78
N LYS A 201 -6.42 13.06 -11.63
CA LYS A 201 -5.97 13.21 -13.03
C LYS A 201 -5.93 11.88 -13.77
N LEU A 202 -6.99 11.10 -13.59
CA LEU A 202 -7.13 9.81 -14.28
C LEU A 202 -7.35 10.04 -15.76
N TYR A 203 -6.68 9.25 -16.58
CA TYR A 203 -6.87 9.22 -18.02
C TYR A 203 -6.97 7.78 -18.53
N SER A 204 -7.58 7.60 -19.69
CA SER A 204 -7.60 6.33 -20.40
C SER A 204 -6.97 6.52 -21.77
N VAL A 205 -6.15 5.56 -22.19
CA VAL A 205 -5.36 5.72 -23.41
C VAL A 205 -5.19 4.40 -24.14
N LYS A 206 -5.30 4.45 -25.46
CA LYS A 206 -4.88 3.41 -26.39
C LYS A 206 -3.59 3.82 -27.08
N HIS A 207 -2.69 2.87 -27.32
CA HIS A 207 -1.46 3.15 -28.04
C HIS A 207 -1.01 1.97 -28.89
N ILE A 208 -0.14 2.24 -29.83
CA ILE A 208 0.55 1.24 -30.64
C ILE A 208 2.04 1.36 -30.30
N LEU A 209 2.57 0.40 -29.57
CA LEU A 209 3.97 0.35 -29.20
C LEU A 209 4.78 -0.33 -30.31
N LEU A 210 5.81 0.33 -30.79
CA LEU A 210 6.84 -0.24 -31.66
C LEU A 210 8.18 -0.15 -30.91
N LEU A 211 8.71 -1.29 -30.52
CA LEU A 211 9.93 -1.35 -29.69
C LEU A 211 11.15 -0.93 -30.49
N THR A 212 11.96 -0.06 -29.92
CA THR A 212 13.29 0.34 -30.44
C THR A 212 14.43 -0.28 -29.65
N GLN A 213 14.10 -1.28 -28.84
CA GLN A 213 15.04 -2.12 -28.09
C GLN A 213 14.64 -3.59 -28.21
N ASP A 214 15.60 -4.47 -28.07
CA ASP A 214 15.37 -5.90 -28.03
C ASP A 214 14.61 -6.28 -26.76
N PRO A 215 13.46 -6.98 -26.84
CA PRO A 215 12.62 -7.27 -25.68
C PRO A 215 13.23 -8.29 -24.72
N GLU A 216 14.23 -9.08 -25.13
CA GLU A 216 14.87 -10.09 -24.28
C GLU A 216 16.10 -9.52 -23.55
N THR A 217 16.88 -8.68 -24.24
CA THR A 217 18.14 -8.14 -23.73
C THR A 217 18.03 -6.72 -23.20
N GLY A 218 17.01 -5.96 -23.63
CA GLY A 218 16.85 -4.53 -23.35
C GLY A 218 17.85 -3.64 -24.11
N GLU A 219 18.69 -4.21 -24.99
CA GLU A 219 19.66 -3.44 -25.77
C GLU A 219 18.94 -2.63 -26.88
N PRO A 220 19.35 -1.38 -27.12
CA PRO A 220 18.81 -0.60 -28.25
C PRO A 220 19.03 -1.31 -29.60
N LEU A 221 18.02 -1.25 -30.47
CA LEU A 221 18.18 -1.69 -31.84
C LEU A 221 19.24 -0.84 -32.57
N ASP A 222 19.83 -1.39 -33.61
CA ASP A 222 20.73 -0.60 -34.47
C ASP A 222 19.96 0.53 -35.18
N GLU A 223 20.71 1.51 -35.68
CA GLU A 223 20.16 2.71 -36.32
C GLU A 223 19.22 2.38 -37.51
N ALA A 224 19.52 1.35 -38.29
CA ALA A 224 18.73 0.95 -39.44
C ALA A 224 17.39 0.35 -39.00
N ALA A 225 17.41 -0.57 -38.01
CA ALA A 225 16.22 -1.20 -37.46
C ALA A 225 15.32 -0.17 -36.72
N ALA A 226 15.91 0.75 -35.96
CA ALA A 226 15.18 1.84 -35.34
C ALA A 226 14.51 2.79 -36.34
N ALA A 227 15.20 3.07 -37.46
CA ALA A 227 14.65 3.87 -38.57
C ALA A 227 13.47 3.16 -39.27
N GLU A 228 13.52 1.83 -39.43
CA GLU A 228 12.39 1.05 -39.94
C GLU A 228 11.17 1.12 -39.01
N LYS A 229 11.35 0.98 -37.70
CA LYS A 229 10.26 1.13 -36.71
C LYS A 229 9.63 2.51 -36.76
N LYS A 230 10.45 3.56 -36.90
CA LYS A 230 9.96 4.93 -37.06
C LYS A 230 9.16 5.09 -38.34
N ALA A 231 9.65 4.60 -39.47
CA ALA A 231 8.94 4.67 -40.76
C ALA A 231 7.59 3.90 -40.67
N GLN A 232 7.55 2.79 -39.99
CA GLN A 232 6.31 2.05 -39.72
C GLN A 232 5.33 2.90 -38.90
N ALA A 233 5.76 3.53 -37.80
CA ALA A 233 4.89 4.40 -36.99
C ALA A 233 4.33 5.57 -37.83
N GLU A 234 5.16 6.20 -38.67
CA GLU A 234 4.75 7.30 -39.56
C GLU A 234 3.71 6.82 -40.60
N ASP A 235 3.85 5.60 -41.11
CA ASP A 235 2.89 5.02 -42.05
C ASP A 235 1.55 4.69 -41.37
N LEU A 236 1.58 4.09 -40.19
CA LEU A 236 0.36 3.82 -39.41
C LEU A 236 -0.40 5.13 -39.08
N LEU A 237 0.32 6.17 -38.68
CA LEU A 237 -0.25 7.48 -38.42
C LEU A 237 -0.89 8.09 -39.67
N ARG A 238 -0.22 7.93 -40.84
CA ARG A 238 -0.78 8.39 -42.11
C ARG A 238 -2.07 7.66 -42.47
N GLN A 239 -2.12 6.33 -42.31
CA GLN A 239 -3.32 5.52 -42.53
C GLN A 239 -4.48 5.99 -41.66
N LEU A 240 -4.24 6.24 -40.37
CA LEU A 240 -5.25 6.75 -39.41
C LEU A 240 -5.80 8.11 -39.85
N ARG A 241 -4.92 9.03 -40.28
CA ARG A 241 -5.31 10.38 -40.72
C ARG A 241 -6.13 10.37 -42.02
N GLU A 242 -5.90 9.39 -42.91
CA GLU A 242 -6.61 9.23 -44.16
C GLU A 242 -7.89 8.40 -44.03
N SER A 243 -8.10 7.75 -42.90
CA SER A 243 -9.26 6.89 -42.66
C SER A 243 -10.56 7.68 -42.47
N SER A 244 -11.65 7.13 -42.99
CA SER A 244 -13.00 7.63 -42.70
C SER A 244 -13.51 7.22 -41.32
N ASP A 245 -12.93 6.21 -40.71
CA ASP A 245 -13.20 5.73 -39.33
C ASP A 245 -11.87 5.44 -38.62
N PRO A 246 -11.19 6.50 -38.13
CA PRO A 246 -9.90 6.35 -37.49
C PRO A 246 -9.96 5.57 -36.17
N ALA A 247 -11.10 5.58 -35.47
CA ALA A 247 -11.23 4.85 -34.19
C ALA A 247 -11.24 3.34 -34.41
N ALA A 248 -12.09 2.84 -35.31
CA ALA A 248 -12.12 1.42 -35.65
C ALA A 248 -10.79 0.94 -36.28
N LEU A 249 -10.17 1.78 -37.13
CA LEU A 249 -8.89 1.46 -37.70
C LEU A 249 -7.78 1.43 -36.64
N PHE A 250 -7.82 2.32 -35.65
CA PHE A 250 -6.85 2.32 -34.55
C PHE A 250 -6.86 1.00 -33.79
N ASP A 251 -8.05 0.51 -33.41
CA ASP A 251 -8.20 -0.76 -32.72
C ASP A 251 -7.66 -1.94 -33.53
N GLN A 252 -7.89 -1.94 -34.85
CA GLN A 252 -7.33 -2.95 -35.73
C GLN A 252 -5.79 -2.85 -35.77
N LEU A 253 -5.23 -1.67 -36.02
CA LEU A 253 -3.78 -1.47 -36.11
C LEU A 253 -3.08 -1.74 -34.76
N MET A 254 -3.72 -1.41 -33.65
CA MET A 254 -3.21 -1.75 -32.32
C MET A 254 -3.08 -3.25 -32.13
N ASN A 255 -4.10 -4.02 -32.51
CA ASN A 255 -4.05 -5.48 -32.45
C ASN A 255 -3.06 -6.11 -33.42
N ASP A 256 -2.87 -5.51 -34.62
CA ASP A 256 -2.04 -6.08 -35.67
C ASP A 256 -0.55 -5.74 -35.50
N TYR A 257 -0.22 -4.58 -34.93
CA TYR A 257 1.14 -4.04 -34.93
C TYR A 257 1.72 -3.70 -33.57
N SER A 258 0.91 -3.54 -32.52
CA SER A 258 1.47 -3.18 -31.22
C SER A 258 2.30 -4.33 -30.63
N GLU A 259 3.50 -4.00 -30.18
CA GLU A 259 4.43 -4.91 -29.49
C GLU A 259 4.31 -4.81 -27.96
N ASP A 260 3.26 -4.15 -27.46
CA ASP A 260 2.97 -4.07 -26.04
C ASP A 260 2.38 -5.38 -25.52
N THR A 261 3.15 -6.07 -24.66
CA THR A 261 2.70 -7.31 -24.01
C THR A 261 1.55 -7.09 -23.05
N GLY A 262 1.37 -5.87 -22.55
CA GLY A 262 0.28 -5.47 -21.66
C GLY A 262 -1.10 -5.49 -22.34
N LEU A 263 -1.18 -5.47 -23.67
CA LEU A 263 -2.44 -5.59 -24.41
C LEU A 263 -3.17 -6.90 -24.16
N ALA A 264 -2.46 -7.97 -23.79
CA ALA A 264 -3.08 -9.26 -23.48
C ALA A 264 -4.05 -9.15 -22.29
N THR A 265 -3.79 -8.25 -21.36
CA THR A 265 -4.62 -7.98 -20.18
C THR A 265 -5.42 -6.67 -20.29
N ASN A 266 -5.08 -5.82 -21.25
CA ASN A 266 -5.72 -4.53 -21.50
C ASN A 266 -6.12 -4.38 -22.98
N PRO A 267 -7.02 -5.24 -23.52
CA PRO A 267 -7.34 -5.26 -24.96
C PRO A 267 -7.99 -3.97 -25.45
N ASP A 268 -8.63 -3.22 -24.57
CA ASP A 268 -9.27 -1.92 -24.85
C ASP A 268 -8.36 -0.72 -24.49
N GLY A 269 -7.05 -0.96 -24.31
CA GLY A 269 -6.09 0.03 -23.82
C GLY A 269 -6.10 0.16 -22.30
N TYR A 270 -5.24 1.02 -21.79
CA TYR A 270 -5.11 1.27 -20.35
C TYR A 270 -6.22 2.18 -19.87
N GLN A 271 -6.95 1.73 -18.84
CA GLN A 271 -8.11 2.43 -18.31
C GLN A 271 -7.81 3.02 -16.94
N ALA A 272 -8.29 4.23 -16.68
CA ALA A 272 -8.18 4.90 -15.38
C ALA A 272 -6.73 4.95 -14.84
N VAL A 273 -5.78 5.24 -15.70
CA VAL A 273 -4.36 5.41 -15.34
C VAL A 273 -4.23 6.68 -14.52
N GLU A 274 -3.55 6.57 -13.37
CA GLU A 274 -3.24 7.72 -12.52
C GLU A 274 -1.96 8.41 -13.01
N ALA A 275 -1.96 9.74 -12.99
CA ALA A 275 -0.78 10.52 -13.37
C ALA A 275 0.44 10.14 -12.51
N GLY A 276 1.58 9.95 -13.15
CA GLY A 276 2.82 9.49 -12.52
C GLY A 276 3.05 7.98 -12.54
N GLN A 277 2.13 7.19 -13.09
CA GLN A 277 2.27 5.73 -13.17
C GLN A 277 2.97 5.25 -14.44
N MET A 278 3.01 6.08 -15.49
CA MET A 278 3.63 5.72 -16.77
C MET A 278 4.95 6.46 -16.96
N VAL A 279 5.75 6.00 -17.92
CA VAL A 279 6.97 6.71 -18.30
C VAL A 279 6.64 8.14 -18.77
N PRO A 280 7.46 9.15 -18.42
CA PRO A 280 7.12 10.56 -18.65
C PRO A 280 6.75 10.89 -20.09
N GLU A 281 7.47 10.35 -21.07
CA GLU A 281 7.24 10.62 -22.49
C GLU A 281 5.88 10.10 -22.98
N PHE A 282 5.43 8.95 -22.46
CA PHE A 282 4.12 8.39 -22.75
C PHE A 282 3.01 9.21 -22.07
N GLU A 283 3.22 9.56 -20.80
CA GLU A 283 2.24 10.32 -20.03
C GLU A 283 2.04 11.73 -20.61
N GLU A 284 3.12 12.45 -20.86
CA GLU A 284 3.06 13.78 -21.47
C GLU A 284 2.34 13.76 -22.81
N ALA A 285 2.64 12.77 -23.67
CA ALA A 285 1.99 12.62 -24.97
C ALA A 285 0.49 12.29 -24.81
N SER A 286 0.15 11.40 -23.87
CA SER A 286 -1.24 10.99 -23.62
C SER A 286 -2.10 12.12 -23.07
N LEU A 287 -1.55 12.90 -22.12
CA LEU A 287 -2.25 14.05 -21.52
C LEU A 287 -2.34 15.26 -22.45
N ALA A 288 -1.52 15.32 -23.51
CA ALA A 288 -1.57 16.37 -24.53
C ALA A 288 -2.60 16.10 -25.63
N LEU A 289 -3.20 14.92 -25.67
CA LEU A 289 -4.30 14.60 -26.59
C LEU A 289 -5.61 15.21 -26.07
N GLU A 290 -6.38 15.83 -26.99
CA GLU A 290 -7.70 16.42 -26.71
C GLU A 290 -8.84 15.39 -26.93
#